data_f28c7b3714e3942f1e9bd3b36df98618
#
_entry.id   f28c7b3714e3942f1e9bd3b36df98618
#
_cell.length_a   1.000
_cell.length_b   1.000
_cell.length_c   1.000
_cell.angle_alpha   90.00
_cell.angle_beta   90.00
_cell.angle_gamma   90.00
#
_symmetry.space_group_name_H-M   'P 1'
#
loop_
_entity.id
_entity.type
_entity.pdbx_description
1 polymer ?
#
loop_
_entity_poly.entity_id
_entity_poly.type
_entity_poly.pdbx_seq_one_letter_code
_entity_poly.pdbx_strand_id
1 'polypeptide(L)'
;MAFVSGEGSIRKLLGALDEPVNYSLPLGEQQVPLNELLGRTIRLQAMGEIHCMHCGRRTKKSYSQGHCYPCMTKLASCDVCIVSPERCHYELNTCREPAWGEQFCMTDHIVYLANSSGLKVGITRATQIPTRWIDQGASQALPILRVATRQQSGLVEDLLRQNVADKTNWRALLRGEPEPIDLLAERDRLLGGAREGLEALQARFGLQAIQPLPDAQVQDIRYPVLQYSAKPQSANLGKEPVLEGTLLGIKGQYLLLDTAVINIRKYTSYTLAFSVS
;
A
#
# COMPACT_ATOMS: atom_id res chain seq x y z
N MET A 1 -17.52 -15.09 -18.95
CA MET A 1 -16.43 -15.79 -19.72
C MET A 1 -15.15 -15.56 -18.94
N ALA A 2 -14.35 -16.63 -18.74
CA ALA A 2 -13.05 -16.48 -18.10
C ALA A 2 -12.14 -15.58 -18.96
N PHE A 3 -11.36 -14.69 -18.30
CA PHE A 3 -10.42 -13.82 -19.01
C PHE A 3 -9.34 -14.65 -19.70
N VAL A 4 -9.06 -14.42 -20.96
CA VAL A 4 -8.08 -15.17 -21.74
C VAL A 4 -6.83 -14.34 -22.01
N SER A 5 -6.98 -13.10 -22.49
CA SER A 5 -5.85 -12.20 -22.77
C SER A 5 -6.30 -10.75 -22.91
N GLY A 6 -5.38 -9.83 -22.71
CA GLY A 6 -5.56 -8.39 -22.93
C GLY A 6 -4.25 -7.64 -22.86
N GLU A 7 -4.27 -6.38 -23.28
CA GLU A 7 -3.14 -5.46 -23.23
C GLU A 7 -3.60 -4.10 -22.72
N GLY A 8 -2.76 -3.45 -21.93
CA GLY A 8 -3.06 -2.10 -21.44
C GLY A 8 -2.07 -1.59 -20.40
N SER A 9 -2.24 -0.33 -20.04
CA SER A 9 -1.49 0.28 -18.95
C SER A 9 -1.98 -0.28 -17.63
N ILE A 10 -1.07 -0.77 -16.80
CA ILE A 10 -1.44 -1.30 -15.48
C ILE A 10 -1.40 -0.25 -14.38
N ARG A 11 -2.22 -0.49 -13.38
CA ARG A 11 -2.20 0.21 -12.10
C ARG A 11 -1.92 -0.79 -10.98
N LYS A 12 -1.85 -0.30 -9.74
CA LYS A 12 -1.76 -1.19 -8.57
C LYS A 12 -2.93 -2.17 -8.56
N LEU A 13 -2.75 -3.33 -7.95
CA LEU A 13 -3.85 -4.27 -7.70
C LEU A 13 -4.96 -3.60 -6.89
N LEU A 14 -6.19 -3.91 -7.23
CA LEU A 14 -7.36 -3.55 -6.43
C LEU A 14 -7.73 -4.76 -5.58
N GLY A 15 -7.75 -4.55 -4.26
CA GLY A 15 -8.18 -5.55 -3.29
C GLY A 15 -9.45 -5.09 -2.59
N ALA A 16 -10.47 -5.92 -2.58
CA ALA A 16 -11.66 -5.76 -1.76
C ALA A 16 -11.59 -6.72 -0.56
N LEU A 17 -11.96 -6.21 0.62
CA LEU A 17 -12.02 -7.05 1.82
C LEU A 17 -13.13 -8.08 1.65
N ASP A 18 -12.74 -9.32 1.61
CA ASP A 18 -13.57 -10.50 1.50
C ASP A 18 -12.81 -11.67 2.14
N GLU A 19 -13.38 -12.86 2.21
CA GLU A 19 -12.73 -14.01 2.81
C GLU A 19 -12.63 -15.18 1.81
N PRO A 20 -11.45 -15.30 1.16
CA PRO A 20 -10.26 -14.43 1.18
C PRO A 20 -10.45 -13.13 0.39
N VAL A 21 -9.53 -12.16 0.58
CA VAL A 21 -9.49 -10.90 -0.20
C VAL A 21 -9.70 -11.15 -1.69
N ASN A 22 -10.60 -10.38 -2.28
CA ASN A 22 -10.86 -10.47 -3.71
C ASN A 22 -10.01 -9.44 -4.47
N TYR A 23 -9.23 -9.91 -5.44
CA TYR A 23 -8.28 -9.11 -6.19
C TYR A 23 -8.63 -8.97 -7.67
N SER A 24 -8.42 -7.77 -8.21
CA SER A 24 -8.40 -7.55 -9.65
C SER A 24 -7.16 -6.76 -10.09
N LEU A 25 -6.72 -7.00 -11.33
CA LEU A 25 -5.66 -6.24 -11.99
C LEU A 25 -6.29 -5.27 -12.99
N PRO A 26 -6.19 -3.94 -12.76
CA PRO A 26 -6.54 -2.97 -13.78
C PRO A 26 -5.56 -3.04 -14.96
N LEU A 27 -6.10 -3.32 -16.17
CA LEU A 27 -5.36 -3.48 -17.40
C LEU A 27 -6.02 -2.62 -18.50
N GLY A 28 -5.52 -1.40 -18.70
CA GLY A 28 -6.22 -0.39 -19.51
C GLY A 28 -7.60 -0.09 -18.95
N GLU A 29 -8.64 -0.28 -19.76
CA GLU A 29 -10.04 -0.11 -19.37
C GLU A 29 -10.66 -1.39 -18.76
N GLN A 30 -9.92 -2.50 -18.74
CA GLN A 30 -10.40 -3.79 -18.24
C GLN A 30 -9.97 -4.01 -16.79
N GLN A 31 -10.75 -4.82 -16.07
CA GLN A 31 -10.37 -5.36 -14.77
C GLN A 31 -10.31 -6.89 -14.86
N VAL A 32 -9.12 -7.45 -14.67
CA VAL A 32 -8.90 -8.90 -14.71
C VAL A 32 -9.16 -9.47 -13.31
N PRO A 33 -10.17 -10.33 -13.10
CA PRO A 33 -10.42 -10.98 -11.82
C PRO A 33 -9.35 -12.04 -11.55
N LEU A 34 -8.50 -11.80 -10.55
CA LEU A 34 -7.31 -12.64 -10.35
C LEU A 34 -7.58 -13.89 -9.50
N ASN A 35 -8.55 -13.86 -8.58
CA ASN A 35 -8.84 -15.00 -7.73
C ASN A 35 -9.26 -16.24 -8.54
N GLU A 36 -9.96 -16.03 -9.66
CA GLU A 36 -10.39 -17.10 -10.57
C GLU A 36 -9.22 -17.74 -11.35
N LEU A 37 -8.06 -17.10 -11.33
CA LEU A 37 -6.86 -17.54 -12.05
C LEU A 37 -5.87 -18.30 -11.17
N LEU A 38 -6.19 -18.48 -9.86
CA LEU A 38 -5.36 -19.28 -8.97
C LEU A 38 -5.22 -20.71 -9.49
N GLY A 39 -4.00 -21.22 -9.51
CA GLY A 39 -3.65 -22.52 -10.04
C GLY A 39 -3.52 -22.58 -11.57
N ARG A 40 -3.80 -21.48 -12.29
CA ARG A 40 -3.62 -21.41 -13.74
C ARG A 40 -2.29 -20.76 -14.11
N THR A 41 -1.77 -21.09 -15.28
CA THR A 41 -0.59 -20.42 -15.81
C THR A 41 -0.96 -19.04 -16.35
N ILE A 42 -0.26 -18.01 -15.89
CA ILE A 42 -0.41 -16.63 -16.36
C ILE A 42 0.90 -16.17 -16.97
N ARG A 43 0.80 -15.25 -17.95
CA ARG A 43 1.94 -14.61 -18.59
C ARG A 43 1.77 -13.09 -18.57
N LEU A 44 2.78 -12.40 -18.10
CA LEU A 44 2.94 -10.94 -18.10
C LEU A 44 4.08 -10.58 -19.04
N GLN A 45 3.85 -9.71 -20.01
CA GLN A 45 4.87 -9.24 -20.96
C GLN A 45 4.89 -7.72 -20.98
N ALA A 46 6.05 -7.14 -20.68
CA ALA A 46 6.27 -5.69 -20.82
C ALA A 46 6.40 -5.31 -22.31
N MET A 47 5.56 -4.36 -22.74
CA MET A 47 5.53 -3.91 -24.15
C MET A 47 6.54 -2.78 -24.44
N GLY A 48 7.38 -2.41 -23.46
CA GLY A 48 8.41 -1.37 -23.62
C GLY A 48 7.86 0.05 -23.62
N GLU A 49 6.59 0.24 -23.23
CA GLU A 49 5.95 1.54 -23.15
C GLU A 49 5.55 1.88 -21.73
N ILE A 50 5.78 3.14 -21.35
CA ILE A 50 5.41 3.69 -20.06
C ILE A 50 4.72 5.03 -20.32
N HIS A 51 3.49 5.20 -19.82
CA HIS A 51 2.71 6.42 -19.99
C HIS A 51 2.35 7.03 -18.64
N CYS A 52 2.67 8.31 -18.45
CA CYS A 52 2.39 9.01 -17.20
C CYS A 52 0.90 8.97 -16.85
N MET A 53 0.57 8.51 -15.65
CA MET A 53 -0.83 8.42 -15.19
C MET A 53 -1.55 9.78 -15.09
N HIS A 54 -0.80 10.87 -14.96
CA HIS A 54 -1.38 12.21 -14.85
C HIS A 54 -1.56 12.89 -16.21
N CYS A 55 -0.52 12.91 -17.06
CA CYS A 55 -0.55 13.70 -18.29
C CYS A 55 -0.55 12.83 -19.58
N GLY A 56 -0.58 11.49 -19.48
CA GLY A 56 -0.57 10.56 -20.62
C GLY A 56 0.73 10.51 -21.41
N ARG A 57 1.69 11.38 -21.16
CA ARG A 57 2.95 11.46 -21.91
C ARG A 57 3.74 10.16 -21.78
N ARG A 58 4.29 9.68 -22.90
CA ARG A 58 5.29 8.62 -22.90
C ARG A 58 6.54 9.06 -22.13
N THR A 59 7.08 8.17 -21.31
CA THR A 59 8.27 8.42 -20.48
C THR A 59 9.19 7.20 -20.48
N LYS A 60 10.49 7.43 -20.26
CA LYS A 60 11.48 6.32 -20.20
C LYS A 60 11.48 5.61 -18.85
N LYS A 61 10.89 6.22 -17.82
CA LYS A 61 10.89 5.72 -16.45
C LYS A 61 9.62 6.17 -15.73
N SER A 62 9.05 5.30 -14.93
CA SER A 62 7.97 5.61 -13.99
C SER A 62 8.57 6.18 -12.70
N TYR A 63 8.27 7.45 -12.39
CA TYR A 63 8.63 8.11 -11.14
C TYR A 63 7.43 8.13 -10.19
N SER A 64 7.69 8.11 -8.89
CA SER A 64 6.64 8.14 -7.86
C SER A 64 5.43 7.24 -8.20
N GLN A 65 5.70 6.03 -8.68
CA GLN A 65 4.69 5.02 -8.99
C GLN A 65 3.66 5.47 -10.05
N GLY A 66 4.12 5.96 -11.18
CA GLY A 66 3.24 6.21 -12.32
C GLY A 66 3.40 7.56 -13.03
N HIS A 67 4.34 8.39 -12.64
CA HIS A 67 4.48 9.74 -13.19
C HIS A 67 5.72 9.90 -14.10
N CYS A 68 5.66 10.81 -15.06
CA CYS A 68 6.85 11.31 -15.73
C CYS A 68 7.61 12.30 -14.82
N TYR A 69 8.87 12.58 -15.13
CA TYR A 69 9.69 13.50 -14.31
C TYR A 69 9.04 14.89 -14.11
N PRO A 70 8.53 15.57 -15.16
CA PRO A 70 7.86 16.88 -14.96
C PRO A 70 6.64 16.82 -14.04
N CYS A 71 5.83 15.76 -14.09
CA CYS A 71 4.70 15.60 -13.18
C CYS A 71 5.18 15.30 -11.75
N MET A 72 6.18 14.40 -11.60
CA MET A 72 6.76 14.08 -10.29
C MET A 72 7.30 15.32 -9.58
N THR A 73 7.86 16.30 -10.30
CA THR A 73 8.41 17.53 -9.70
C THR A 73 7.36 18.59 -9.37
N LYS A 74 6.16 18.52 -9.98
CA LYS A 74 5.11 19.57 -9.85
C LYS A 74 3.96 19.17 -8.94
N LEU A 75 3.55 17.90 -8.96
CA LEU A 75 2.35 17.45 -8.26
C LEU A 75 2.56 17.37 -6.75
N ALA A 76 1.57 17.77 -5.99
CA ALA A 76 1.54 17.59 -4.54
C ALA A 76 1.55 16.11 -4.14
N SER A 77 0.88 15.24 -4.93
CA SER A 77 0.88 13.78 -4.74
C SER A 77 2.25 13.12 -4.89
N CYS A 78 3.25 13.85 -5.38
CA CYS A 78 4.63 13.39 -5.54
C CYS A 78 5.61 14.13 -4.63
N ASP A 79 5.14 15.02 -3.76
CA ASP A 79 5.99 15.79 -2.88
C ASP A 79 6.62 14.93 -1.78
N VAL A 80 7.71 15.42 -1.17
CA VAL A 80 8.43 14.74 -0.09
C VAL A 80 7.53 14.44 1.10
N CYS A 81 6.58 15.31 1.42
CA CYS A 81 5.62 15.13 2.50
C CYS A 81 4.64 13.97 2.27
N ILE A 82 4.59 13.39 1.06
CA ILE A 82 3.80 12.16 0.82
C ILE A 82 4.46 10.92 1.45
N VAL A 83 5.77 10.91 1.54
CA VAL A 83 6.53 9.81 2.17
C VAL A 83 7.03 10.16 3.57
N SER A 84 7.06 11.45 3.91
CA SER A 84 7.50 12.00 5.19
C SER A 84 6.46 13.06 5.65
N PRO A 85 5.28 12.63 6.12
CA PRO A 85 4.16 13.53 6.40
C PRO A 85 4.44 14.57 7.49
N GLU A 86 5.33 14.26 8.43
CA GLU A 86 5.82 15.17 9.47
C GLU A 86 6.48 16.44 8.88
N ARG A 87 6.97 16.33 7.63
CA ARG A 87 7.60 17.43 6.88
C ARG A 87 6.59 18.24 6.05
N CYS A 88 5.30 18.11 6.33
CA CYS A 88 4.29 18.89 5.61
C CYS A 88 4.54 20.39 5.79
N HIS A 89 4.46 21.11 4.71
CA HIS A 89 4.71 22.55 4.64
C HIS A 89 3.49 23.36 4.16
N TYR A 90 2.29 22.78 4.36
CA TYR A 90 1.03 23.44 3.96
C TYR A 90 0.82 24.75 4.72
N GLU A 91 1.04 24.76 6.03
CA GLU A 91 0.89 25.96 6.87
C GLU A 91 1.90 27.07 6.52
N LEU A 92 2.99 26.73 5.84
CA LEU A 92 3.98 27.69 5.35
C LEU A 92 3.57 28.31 3.99
N ASN A 93 2.40 27.99 3.46
CA ASN A 93 1.92 28.42 2.13
C ASN A 93 2.83 28.02 0.97
N THR A 94 3.57 26.92 1.11
CA THR A 94 4.51 26.42 0.09
C THR A 94 4.06 25.08 -0.50
N CYS A 95 2.88 24.58 -0.16
CA CYS A 95 2.31 23.39 -0.77
C CYS A 95 2.21 23.55 -2.29
N ARG A 96 2.65 22.55 -3.06
CA ARG A 96 2.64 22.60 -4.53
C ARG A 96 1.25 22.78 -5.13
N GLU A 97 0.23 22.18 -4.52
CA GLU A 97 -1.17 22.26 -4.95
C GLU A 97 -2.05 22.34 -3.68
N PRO A 98 -2.31 23.56 -3.14
CA PRO A 98 -3.06 23.74 -1.90
C PRO A 98 -4.46 23.09 -1.92
N ALA A 99 -5.22 23.25 -3.01
CA ALA A 99 -6.55 22.66 -3.15
C ALA A 99 -6.52 21.12 -3.10
N TRP A 100 -5.47 20.49 -3.67
CA TRP A 100 -5.24 19.06 -3.51
C TRP A 100 -4.89 18.72 -2.05
N GLY A 101 -4.08 19.54 -1.41
CA GLY A 101 -3.74 19.40 0.01
C GLY A 101 -4.98 19.45 0.92
N GLU A 102 -5.89 20.39 0.68
CA GLU A 102 -7.17 20.48 1.40
C GLU A 102 -7.98 19.18 1.27
N GLN A 103 -8.12 18.68 0.04
CA GLN A 103 -8.90 17.48 -0.23
C GLN A 103 -8.29 16.21 0.36
N PHE A 104 -6.95 16.07 0.37
CA PHE A 104 -6.29 14.79 0.65
C PHE A 104 -5.43 14.77 1.92
N CYS A 105 -5.01 15.94 2.42
CA CYS A 105 -4.14 16.04 3.59
C CYS A 105 -4.83 16.69 4.79
N MET A 106 -5.75 17.66 4.57
CA MET A 106 -6.51 18.32 5.62
C MET A 106 -7.83 17.59 5.89
N THR A 107 -7.77 16.29 6.04
CA THR A 107 -8.89 15.39 6.30
C THR A 107 -8.47 14.31 7.29
N ASP A 108 -9.43 13.63 7.88
CA ASP A 108 -9.18 12.59 8.89
C ASP A 108 -8.22 11.50 8.37
N HIS A 109 -7.19 11.27 9.17
CA HIS A 109 -6.25 10.17 9.00
C HIS A 109 -6.33 9.22 10.18
N ILE A 110 -6.03 7.97 9.92
CA ILE A 110 -5.98 6.91 10.91
C ILE A 110 -4.53 6.48 11.09
N VAL A 111 -4.09 6.47 12.35
CA VAL A 111 -2.89 5.75 12.78
C VAL A 111 -3.34 4.35 13.22
N TYR A 112 -2.68 3.32 12.74
CA TYR A 112 -3.06 1.94 12.98
C TYR A 112 -1.85 1.06 13.25
N LEU A 113 -2.08 -0.03 13.96
CA LEU A 113 -1.15 -1.15 14.06
C LEU A 113 -1.48 -2.18 12.98
N ALA A 114 -0.48 -2.81 12.44
CA ALA A 114 -0.64 -3.90 11.50
C ALA A 114 0.41 -4.99 11.70
N ASN A 115 -0.02 -6.24 11.49
CA ASN A 115 0.86 -7.38 11.39
C ASN A 115 0.97 -7.81 9.92
N SER A 116 2.10 -7.60 9.28
CA SER A 116 2.33 -8.05 7.89
C SER A 116 3.56 -8.96 7.74
N SER A 117 4.62 -8.67 8.45
CA SER A 117 5.81 -9.52 8.65
C SER A 117 6.40 -9.23 10.02
N GLY A 118 5.54 -8.89 10.97
CA GLY A 118 5.77 -8.39 12.30
C GLY A 118 4.98 -7.11 12.55
N LEU A 119 4.94 -6.68 13.81
CA LEU A 119 4.24 -5.47 14.23
C LEU A 119 4.82 -4.23 13.55
N LYS A 120 3.95 -3.36 13.07
CA LYS A 120 4.31 -2.03 12.57
C LYS A 120 3.23 -1.00 12.86
N VAL A 121 3.63 0.24 12.95
CA VAL A 121 2.76 1.40 12.90
C VAL A 121 2.58 1.83 11.45
N GLY A 122 1.39 2.24 11.08
CA GLY A 122 1.09 2.78 9.77
C GLY A 122 0.08 3.89 9.83
N ILE A 123 0.01 4.67 8.76
CA ILE A 123 -0.94 5.77 8.62
C ILE A 123 -1.68 5.70 7.30
N THR A 124 -2.90 6.18 7.30
CA THR A 124 -3.72 6.28 6.08
C THR A 124 -4.83 7.30 6.25
N ARG A 125 -5.38 7.81 5.15
CA ARG A 125 -6.67 8.53 5.21
C ARG A 125 -7.77 7.58 5.68
N ALA A 126 -8.71 8.08 6.46
CA ALA A 126 -9.82 7.26 6.96
C ALA A 126 -10.58 6.56 5.81
N THR A 127 -10.73 7.22 4.66
CA THR A 127 -11.39 6.69 3.47
C THR A 127 -10.63 5.57 2.74
N GLN A 128 -9.39 5.28 3.15
CA GLN A 128 -8.55 4.24 2.54
C GLN A 128 -8.47 2.96 3.38
N ILE A 129 -9.27 2.84 4.40
CA ILE A 129 -9.48 1.60 5.16
C ILE A 129 -10.62 0.82 4.48
N PRO A 130 -10.49 -0.50 4.26
CA PRO A 130 -9.35 -1.38 4.58
C PRO A 130 -8.30 -1.48 3.47
N THR A 131 -8.47 -0.79 2.34
CA THR A 131 -7.62 -0.89 1.14
C THR A 131 -6.13 -0.76 1.47
N ARG A 132 -5.77 0.15 2.38
CA ARG A 132 -4.37 0.35 2.76
C ARG A 132 -3.77 -0.87 3.47
N TRP A 133 -4.53 -1.55 4.30
CA TRP A 133 -4.11 -2.77 5.00
C TRP A 133 -3.88 -3.91 4.01
N ILE A 134 -4.84 -4.08 3.08
CA ILE A 134 -4.75 -5.06 1.99
C ILE A 134 -3.53 -4.77 1.10
N ASP A 135 -3.32 -3.52 0.66
CA ASP A 135 -2.16 -3.11 -0.15
C ASP A 135 -0.82 -3.46 0.50
N GLN A 136 -0.75 -3.46 1.82
CA GLN A 136 0.44 -3.78 2.59
C GLN A 136 0.59 -5.27 2.93
N GLY A 137 -0.40 -6.08 2.61
CA GLY A 137 -0.42 -7.51 2.93
C GLY A 137 -0.53 -7.79 4.43
N ALA A 138 -1.21 -6.93 5.18
CA ALA A 138 -1.42 -7.12 6.61
C ALA A 138 -2.38 -8.29 6.86
N SER A 139 -2.01 -9.23 7.72
CA SER A 139 -2.91 -10.33 8.18
C SER A 139 -3.80 -9.88 9.33
N GLN A 140 -3.37 -8.87 10.10
CA GLN A 140 -4.15 -8.23 11.15
C GLN A 140 -3.94 -6.73 11.09
N ALA A 141 -4.98 -5.95 11.37
CA ALA A 141 -4.89 -4.50 11.48
C ALA A 141 -5.83 -3.97 12.58
N LEU A 142 -5.39 -2.92 13.28
CA LEU A 142 -6.14 -2.27 14.36
C LEU A 142 -5.98 -0.75 14.25
N PRO A 143 -7.04 0.03 13.98
CA PRO A 143 -7.00 1.48 14.12
C PRO A 143 -6.78 1.85 15.60
N ILE A 144 -5.86 2.77 15.88
CA ILE A 144 -5.55 3.15 17.27
C ILE A 144 -5.81 4.62 17.59
N LEU A 145 -5.61 5.49 16.59
CA LEU A 145 -5.86 6.93 16.73
C LEU A 145 -6.48 7.49 15.45
N ARG A 146 -7.41 8.43 15.59
CA ARG A 146 -7.87 9.33 14.54
C ARG A 146 -7.18 10.67 14.70
N VAL A 147 -6.67 11.25 13.63
CA VAL A 147 -6.05 12.55 13.62
C VAL A 147 -6.61 13.40 12.48
N ALA A 148 -6.68 14.73 12.70
CA ALA A 148 -7.36 15.64 11.78
C ALA A 148 -6.60 15.90 10.47
N THR A 149 -5.28 15.70 10.44
CA THR A 149 -4.47 15.97 9.25
C THR A 149 -3.40 14.90 9.00
N ARG A 150 -2.93 14.87 7.74
CA ARG A 150 -1.81 14.00 7.36
C ARG A 150 -0.53 14.31 8.13
N GLN A 151 -0.23 15.59 8.39
CA GLN A 151 0.96 15.98 9.16
C GLN A 151 0.91 15.39 10.58
N GLN A 152 -0.22 15.55 11.25
CA GLN A 152 -0.40 14.98 12.58
C GLN A 152 -0.23 13.46 12.58
N SER A 153 -0.74 12.78 11.54
CA SER A 153 -0.52 11.32 11.44
C SER A 153 0.95 10.95 11.33
N GLY A 154 1.75 11.73 10.59
CA GLY A 154 3.19 11.53 10.48
C GLY A 154 3.94 11.78 11.79
N LEU A 155 3.60 12.85 12.50
CA LEU A 155 4.20 13.16 13.80
C LEU A 155 3.89 12.07 14.84
N VAL A 156 2.67 11.58 14.87
CA VAL A 156 2.29 10.46 15.74
C VAL A 156 2.99 9.17 15.32
N GLU A 157 3.06 8.88 14.02
CA GLU A 157 3.78 7.72 13.50
C GLU A 157 5.25 7.74 13.93
N ASP A 158 5.94 8.88 13.80
CA ASP A 158 7.33 9.05 14.22
C ASP A 158 7.51 8.83 15.72
N LEU A 159 6.59 9.33 16.53
CA LEU A 159 6.61 9.13 17.99
C LEU A 159 6.48 7.64 18.35
N LEU A 160 5.53 6.92 17.74
CA LEU A 160 5.28 5.52 18.05
C LEU A 160 6.36 4.59 17.49
N ARG A 161 6.97 4.92 16.35
CA ARG A 161 8.04 4.14 15.70
C ARG A 161 9.27 3.96 16.56
N GLN A 162 9.53 4.84 17.50
CA GLN A 162 10.69 4.72 18.41
C GLN A 162 10.65 3.41 19.22
N ASN A 163 9.46 2.82 19.37
CA ASN A 163 9.20 1.62 20.15
C ASN A 163 8.78 0.40 19.31
N VAL A 164 8.87 0.48 17.98
CA VAL A 164 8.47 -0.59 17.05
C VAL A 164 9.48 -0.69 15.90
N ALA A 165 9.88 -1.91 15.55
CA ALA A 165 10.69 -2.17 14.36
C ALA A 165 9.83 -1.93 13.08
N ASP A 166 10.13 -0.87 12.33
CA ASP A 166 9.28 -0.38 11.22
C ASP A 166 9.63 -0.94 9.83
N LYS A 167 10.42 -1.99 9.73
CA LYS A 167 10.83 -2.49 8.41
C LYS A 167 10.04 -3.71 7.99
N THR A 168 9.12 -3.53 7.04
CA THR A 168 8.49 -4.67 6.37
C THR A 168 9.55 -5.45 5.60
N ASN A 169 9.75 -6.70 5.99
CA ASN A 169 10.55 -7.64 5.22
C ASN A 169 9.66 -8.31 4.18
N TRP A 170 9.71 -7.83 2.93
CA TRP A 170 8.86 -8.37 1.85
C TRP A 170 9.08 -9.88 1.60
N ARG A 171 10.30 -10.40 1.88
CA ARG A 171 10.55 -11.84 1.78
C ARG A 171 9.84 -12.61 2.89
N ALA A 172 9.83 -12.08 4.11
CA ALA A 172 9.08 -12.68 5.21
C ALA A 172 7.57 -12.62 4.94
N LEU A 173 7.06 -11.49 4.44
CA LEU A 173 5.66 -11.33 4.03
C LEU A 173 5.19 -12.42 3.05
N LEU A 174 6.06 -12.86 2.13
CA LEU A 174 5.74 -13.79 1.05
C LEU A 174 6.17 -15.25 1.32
N ARG A 175 6.70 -15.55 2.50
CA ARG A 175 7.06 -16.91 2.91
C ARG A 175 5.95 -17.64 3.66
N GLY A 176 5.00 -16.92 4.20
CA GLY A 176 3.93 -17.50 5.00
C GLY A 176 3.04 -16.45 5.65
N GLU A 177 2.11 -16.91 6.45
CA GLU A 177 1.37 -16.06 7.36
C GLU A 177 2.25 -15.75 8.58
N PRO A 178 2.28 -14.49 9.05
CA PRO A 178 2.97 -14.16 10.29
C PRO A 178 2.22 -14.74 11.49
N GLU A 179 2.95 -15.02 12.56
CA GLU A 179 2.33 -15.40 13.84
C GLU A 179 1.39 -14.30 14.31
N PRO A 180 0.19 -14.62 14.80
CA PRO A 180 -0.75 -13.64 15.33
C PRO A 180 -0.14 -12.82 16.46
N ILE A 181 -0.48 -11.54 16.49
CA ILE A 181 -0.04 -10.59 17.53
C ILE A 181 -1.28 -10.09 18.27
N ASP A 182 -1.20 -9.98 19.60
CA ASP A 182 -2.21 -9.28 20.39
C ASP A 182 -2.08 -7.77 20.15
N LEU A 183 -2.76 -7.27 19.10
CA LEU A 183 -2.71 -5.87 18.72
C LEU A 183 -3.37 -4.95 19.74
N LEU A 184 -4.28 -5.45 20.59
CA LEU A 184 -4.88 -4.66 21.67
C LEU A 184 -3.86 -4.41 22.79
N ALA A 185 -3.15 -5.44 23.23
CA ALA A 185 -2.08 -5.29 24.22
C ALA A 185 -0.94 -4.40 23.67
N GLU A 186 -0.57 -4.56 22.40
CA GLU A 186 0.45 -3.71 21.76
C GLU A 186 0.00 -2.24 21.63
N ARG A 187 -1.28 -1.97 21.35
CA ARG A 187 -1.85 -0.63 21.35
C ARG A 187 -1.66 0.02 22.74
N ASP A 188 -2.08 -0.68 23.78
CA ASP A 188 -2.05 -0.14 25.14
C ASP A 188 -0.62 0.10 25.62
N ARG A 189 0.30 -0.79 25.28
CA ARG A 189 1.74 -0.64 25.54
C ARG A 189 2.32 0.60 24.82
N LEU A 190 2.04 0.74 23.53
CA LEU A 190 2.58 1.82 22.71
C LEU A 190 2.01 3.19 23.10
N LEU A 191 0.69 3.28 23.27
CA LEU A 191 0.06 4.54 23.69
C LEU A 191 0.46 4.93 25.11
N GLY A 192 0.62 3.96 26.01
CA GLY A 192 1.14 4.20 27.36
C GLY A 192 2.57 4.73 27.36
N GLY A 193 3.46 4.12 26.56
CA GLY A 193 4.85 4.55 26.42
C GLY A 193 5.03 5.89 25.70
N ALA A 194 4.05 6.31 24.89
CA ALA A 194 4.08 7.55 24.12
C ALA A 194 3.24 8.68 24.74
N ARG A 195 2.71 8.50 25.96
CA ARG A 195 1.74 9.41 26.57
C ARG A 195 2.20 10.87 26.56
N GLU A 196 3.38 11.16 27.09
CA GLU A 196 3.91 12.54 27.17
C GLU A 196 4.02 13.19 25.79
N GLY A 197 4.48 12.45 24.79
CA GLY A 197 4.57 12.94 23.42
C GLY A 197 3.21 13.19 22.79
N LEU A 198 2.23 12.33 23.04
CA LEU A 198 0.85 12.52 22.57
C LEU A 198 0.19 13.73 23.23
N GLU A 199 0.37 13.92 24.54
CA GLU A 199 -0.12 15.09 25.28
C GLU A 199 0.51 16.39 24.74
N ALA A 200 1.81 16.38 24.43
CA ALA A 200 2.49 17.52 23.80
C ALA A 200 1.93 17.85 22.40
N LEU A 201 1.63 16.82 21.59
CA LEU A 201 0.99 17.02 20.28
C LEU A 201 -0.46 17.53 20.43
N GLN A 202 -1.22 17.03 21.41
CA GLN A 202 -2.57 17.52 21.71
C GLN A 202 -2.55 18.97 22.20
N ALA A 203 -1.57 19.35 23.03
CA ALA A 203 -1.38 20.74 23.47
C ALA A 203 -1.09 21.68 22.28
N ARG A 204 -0.33 21.19 21.28
CA ARG A 204 0.00 21.97 20.07
C ARG A 204 -1.17 22.11 19.10
N PHE A 205 -1.93 21.04 18.83
CA PHE A 205 -2.94 21.00 17.77
C PHE A 205 -4.38 21.01 18.27
N GLY A 206 -4.60 20.93 19.58
CA GLY A 206 -5.89 20.80 20.22
C GLY A 206 -6.28 19.35 20.53
N LEU A 207 -7.08 19.15 21.57
CA LEU A 207 -7.50 17.83 22.06
C LEU A 207 -8.28 17.05 20.99
N GLN A 208 -9.07 17.73 20.15
CA GLN A 208 -9.86 17.10 19.10
C GLN A 208 -9.03 16.69 17.87
N ALA A 209 -7.81 17.17 17.76
CA ALA A 209 -6.95 16.88 16.61
C ALA A 209 -6.34 15.48 16.66
N ILE A 210 -6.21 14.88 17.85
CA ILE A 210 -5.64 13.54 18.06
C ILE A 210 -6.53 12.79 19.04
N GLN A 211 -7.30 11.85 18.53
CA GLN A 211 -8.31 11.13 19.31
C GLN A 211 -8.02 9.62 19.37
N PRO A 212 -7.94 9.01 20.56
CA PRO A 212 -7.88 7.57 20.70
C PRO A 212 -9.13 6.88 20.17
N LEU A 213 -8.97 5.65 19.68
CA LEU A 213 -10.04 4.76 19.21
C LEU A 213 -10.10 3.51 20.10
N PRO A 214 -10.58 3.63 21.36
CA PRO A 214 -10.52 2.53 22.33
C PRO A 214 -11.40 1.35 21.92
N ASP A 215 -12.53 1.60 21.26
CA ASP A 215 -13.52 0.59 20.89
C ASP A 215 -13.24 -0.06 19.52
N ALA A 216 -12.12 0.32 18.87
CA ALA A 216 -11.75 -0.28 17.59
C ALA A 216 -11.44 -1.77 17.75
N GLN A 217 -11.89 -2.55 16.77
CA GLN A 217 -11.70 -4.00 16.74
C GLN A 217 -10.55 -4.37 15.80
N VAL A 218 -9.89 -5.48 16.13
CA VAL A 218 -8.89 -6.08 15.24
C VAL A 218 -9.60 -6.63 14.01
N GLN A 219 -9.09 -6.27 12.84
CA GLN A 219 -9.52 -6.83 11.57
C GLN A 219 -8.51 -7.89 11.13
N ASP A 220 -8.93 -9.14 11.09
CA ASP A 220 -8.18 -10.21 10.45
C ASP A 220 -8.41 -10.16 8.93
N ILE A 221 -7.36 -10.45 8.17
CA ILE A 221 -7.37 -10.38 6.71
C ILE A 221 -6.70 -11.63 6.15
N ARG A 222 -7.45 -12.42 5.37
CA ARG A 222 -6.95 -13.62 4.70
C ARG A 222 -6.71 -13.35 3.23
N TYR A 223 -5.61 -13.88 2.71
CA TYR A 223 -5.21 -13.70 1.33
C TYR A 223 -5.44 -14.97 0.50
N PRO A 224 -5.77 -14.83 -0.79
CA PRO A 224 -5.94 -15.97 -1.69
C PRO A 224 -4.57 -16.53 -2.08
N VAL A 225 -4.01 -17.39 -1.25
CA VAL A 225 -2.71 -18.03 -1.44
C VAL A 225 -2.85 -19.54 -1.32
N LEU A 226 -2.61 -20.27 -2.42
CA LEU A 226 -2.56 -21.72 -2.47
C LEU A 226 -1.26 -22.25 -1.88
N GLN A 227 -0.15 -21.54 -2.18
CA GLN A 227 1.18 -21.93 -1.74
C GLN A 227 2.09 -20.73 -1.62
N TYR A 228 2.77 -20.58 -0.48
CA TYR A 228 3.82 -19.59 -0.27
C TYR A 228 5.15 -20.05 -0.84
N SER A 229 5.98 -19.10 -1.28
CA SER A 229 7.33 -19.39 -1.77
C SER A 229 8.32 -19.54 -0.62
N ALA A 230 9.02 -20.67 -0.53
CA ALA A 230 10.07 -20.86 0.47
C ALA A 230 11.25 -19.86 0.29
N LYS A 231 11.57 -19.50 -0.95
CA LYS A 231 12.66 -18.57 -1.30
C LYS A 231 12.16 -17.58 -2.37
N PRO A 232 11.37 -16.56 -2.00
CA PRO A 232 10.80 -15.65 -2.99
C PRO A 232 11.89 -14.86 -3.73
N GLN A 233 11.89 -15.01 -5.05
CA GLN A 233 12.76 -14.28 -5.98
C GLN A 233 11.91 -13.25 -6.73
N SER A 234 12.35 -11.99 -6.73
CA SER A 234 11.59 -10.91 -7.37
C SER A 234 11.89 -10.86 -8.85
N ALA A 235 10.86 -11.01 -9.69
CA ALA A 235 10.94 -10.75 -11.12
C ALA A 235 11.23 -9.27 -11.42
N ASN A 236 11.87 -9.03 -12.56
CA ASN A 236 12.18 -7.68 -13.03
C ASN A 236 11.90 -7.56 -14.53
N LEU A 237 10.70 -7.08 -14.87
CA LEU A 237 10.27 -6.89 -16.27
C LEU A 237 11.10 -5.86 -17.06
N GLY A 238 11.93 -5.06 -16.39
CA GLY A 238 12.88 -4.17 -17.07
C GLY A 238 14.14 -4.90 -17.56
N LYS A 239 14.45 -6.08 -17.02
CA LYS A 239 15.58 -6.93 -17.43
C LYS A 239 15.09 -8.11 -18.28
N GLU A 240 14.05 -8.77 -17.83
CA GLU A 240 13.41 -9.90 -18.47
C GLU A 240 11.95 -9.51 -18.72
N PRO A 241 11.62 -9.08 -19.96
CA PRO A 241 10.32 -8.45 -20.23
C PRO A 241 9.13 -9.42 -20.13
N VAL A 242 9.39 -10.71 -19.98
CA VAL A 242 8.36 -11.74 -19.85
C VAL A 242 8.50 -12.43 -18.50
N LEU A 243 7.37 -12.57 -17.80
CA LEU A 243 7.20 -13.42 -16.62
C LEU A 243 6.05 -14.39 -16.90
N GLU A 244 6.31 -15.67 -16.76
CA GLU A 244 5.32 -16.74 -16.96
C GLU A 244 5.43 -17.76 -15.84
N GLY A 245 4.30 -18.27 -15.39
CA GLY A 245 4.24 -19.30 -14.37
C GLY A 245 2.83 -19.49 -13.82
N THR A 246 2.66 -20.51 -13.00
CA THR A 246 1.41 -20.82 -12.32
C THR A 246 1.16 -19.81 -11.18
N LEU A 247 0.00 -19.15 -11.17
CA LEU A 247 -0.38 -18.22 -10.10
C LEU A 247 -0.73 -19.01 -8.83
N LEU A 248 0.16 -18.99 -7.85
CA LEU A 248 0.02 -19.71 -6.57
C LEU A 248 -0.58 -18.85 -5.46
N GLY A 249 -0.62 -17.52 -5.63
CA GLY A 249 -1.20 -16.66 -4.63
C GLY A 249 -1.10 -15.17 -4.94
N ILE A 250 -1.88 -14.40 -4.19
CA ILE A 250 -1.89 -12.95 -4.24
C ILE A 250 -1.87 -12.42 -2.81
N LYS A 251 -0.89 -11.57 -2.47
CA LYS A 251 -0.81 -10.94 -1.14
C LYS A 251 -0.27 -9.53 -1.24
N GLY A 252 -1.01 -8.57 -0.69
CA GLY A 252 -0.66 -7.15 -0.85
C GLY A 252 -0.68 -6.72 -2.33
N GLN A 253 0.45 -6.23 -2.80
CA GLN A 253 0.63 -5.86 -4.20
C GLN A 253 1.48 -6.89 -4.98
N TYR A 254 1.59 -8.11 -4.47
CA TYR A 254 2.40 -9.16 -5.06
C TYR A 254 1.54 -10.27 -5.67
N LEU A 255 1.92 -10.71 -6.88
CA LEU A 255 1.56 -12.00 -7.43
C LEU A 255 2.67 -12.99 -7.10
N LEU A 256 2.29 -14.16 -6.59
CA LEU A 256 3.19 -15.26 -6.28
C LEU A 256 3.03 -16.32 -7.37
N LEU A 257 4.05 -16.50 -8.18
CA LEU A 257 4.11 -17.57 -9.18
C LEU A 257 5.08 -18.66 -8.71
N ASP A 258 4.96 -19.83 -9.28
CA ASP A 258 5.90 -20.95 -9.04
C ASP A 258 7.33 -20.61 -9.49
N THR A 259 7.48 -19.73 -10.49
CA THR A 259 8.76 -19.29 -11.04
C THR A 259 9.37 -18.11 -10.31
N ALA A 260 8.57 -17.13 -9.88
CA ALA A 260 9.02 -15.92 -9.21
C ALA A 260 7.86 -15.16 -8.54
N VAL A 261 8.16 -14.10 -7.80
CA VAL A 261 7.16 -13.15 -7.29
C VAL A 261 7.32 -11.79 -7.97
N ILE A 262 6.20 -11.11 -8.22
CA ILE A 262 6.22 -9.78 -8.84
C ILE A 262 5.38 -8.78 -8.03
N ASN A 263 5.96 -7.61 -7.73
CA ASN A 263 5.23 -6.49 -7.16
C ASN A 263 4.63 -5.64 -8.27
N ILE A 264 3.32 -5.75 -8.49
CA ILE A 264 2.60 -5.06 -9.56
C ILE A 264 2.68 -3.53 -9.41
N ARG A 265 2.68 -3.02 -8.19
CA ARG A 265 2.76 -1.58 -7.93
C ARG A 265 4.02 -0.92 -8.49
N LYS A 266 5.13 -1.67 -8.63
CA LYS A 266 6.37 -1.17 -9.25
C LYS A 266 6.21 -0.84 -10.73
N TYR A 267 5.26 -1.49 -11.39
CA TYR A 267 5.03 -1.38 -12.84
C TYR A 267 3.82 -0.52 -13.16
N THR A 268 3.31 0.24 -12.18
CA THR A 268 2.25 1.22 -12.41
C THR A 268 2.66 2.13 -13.58
N SER A 269 1.75 2.32 -14.55
CA SER A 269 1.93 3.05 -15.81
C SER A 269 2.69 2.32 -16.94
N TYR A 270 3.17 1.11 -16.70
CA TYR A 270 3.72 0.28 -17.78
C TYR A 270 2.59 -0.33 -18.60
N THR A 271 2.77 -0.37 -19.93
CA THR A 271 1.91 -1.17 -20.80
C THR A 271 2.35 -2.62 -20.75
N LEU A 272 1.45 -3.50 -20.31
CA LEU A 272 1.67 -4.94 -20.25
C LEU A 272 0.65 -5.68 -21.12
N ALA A 273 1.10 -6.75 -21.78
CA ALA A 273 0.21 -7.81 -22.25
C ALA A 273 0.06 -8.85 -21.12
N PHE A 274 -1.17 -9.30 -20.90
CA PHE A 274 -1.53 -10.32 -19.91
C PHE A 274 -2.31 -11.43 -20.59
N SER A 275 -1.94 -12.68 -20.38
CA SER A 275 -2.67 -13.83 -20.90
C SER A 275 -2.70 -14.98 -19.89
N VAL A 276 -3.66 -15.88 -20.08
CA VAL A 276 -3.93 -17.05 -19.24
C VAL A 276 -4.01 -18.28 -20.14
N SER A 277 -3.34 -19.35 -19.73
CA SER A 277 -3.36 -20.65 -20.39
C SER A 277 -3.84 -21.76 -19.47
#